data_c9b181a7f63046a1e3b58232a11d30f5
#
_entry.id   c9b181a7f63046a1e3b58232a11d30f5
#
_cell.length_a   1.000
_cell.length_b   1.000
_cell.length_c   1.000
_cell.angle_alpha   90.00
_cell.angle_beta   90.00
_cell.angle_gamma   90.00
#
_symmetry.space_group_name_H-M   'P 1'
#
loop_
_entity.id
_entity.type
_entity.pdbx_description
1 polymer ?
#
loop_
_entity_poly.entity_id
_entity_poly.type
_entity_poly.pdbx_seq_one_letter_code
_entity_poly.pdbx_strand_id
1 'polypeptide(L)'
;TTAFMAAAKPPKLVLAIDASSHVFAILKIVTAKLARVRGRKLALSHESGEVQLKTPVKKSGSLRVGLSHIGDGEEMTAFVETVQAKRLDDLLTAESIPHVDIVKLDVEGAEQHVINGAPNLINKTKPIWFIELVQGRADNFTGSTSDIFQQFIDAGYQAFILNDDYGWDQVTSIGSATNYLFVPVATA
;
A
#
# COMPACT_ATOMS: atom_id res chain seq x y z
N THR A 1 -1.95 -12.37 -0.11
CA THR A 1 -2.43 -11.63 -1.31
C THR A 1 -1.49 -11.79 -2.49
N THR A 2 -0.19 -11.52 -2.34
CA THR A 2 0.80 -11.64 -3.42
C THR A 2 0.86 -13.05 -4.02
N ALA A 3 0.85 -14.10 -3.19
CA ALA A 3 0.86 -15.48 -3.67
C ALA A 3 -0.40 -15.83 -4.46
N PHE A 4 -1.57 -15.35 -4.03
CA PHE A 4 -2.85 -15.55 -4.73
C PHE A 4 -2.87 -14.85 -6.10
N MET A 5 -2.43 -13.61 -6.18
CA MET A 5 -2.35 -12.86 -7.44
C MET A 5 -1.43 -13.54 -8.47
N ALA A 6 -0.30 -14.09 -8.03
CA ALA A 6 0.61 -14.81 -8.91
C ALA A 6 0.06 -16.17 -9.39
N ALA A 7 -0.85 -16.79 -8.63
CA ALA A 7 -1.44 -18.09 -8.97
C ALA A 7 -2.69 -18.01 -9.84
N ALA A 8 -3.39 -16.87 -9.87
CA ALA A 8 -4.60 -16.66 -10.67
C ALA A 8 -4.26 -16.65 -12.19
N LYS A 9 -4.53 -15.62 -12.92
CA LYS A 9 -4.00 -15.44 -14.28
C LYS A 9 -2.65 -14.76 -14.17
N PRO A 10 -1.51 -15.47 -14.38
CA PRO A 10 -0.23 -14.99 -13.89
C PRO A 10 0.16 -13.65 -14.50
N PRO A 11 0.40 -12.62 -13.68
CA PRO A 11 0.94 -11.36 -14.12
C PRO A 11 2.35 -11.55 -14.70
N LYS A 12 2.84 -10.63 -15.52
CA LYS A 12 4.21 -10.65 -16.02
C LYS A 12 5.22 -10.50 -14.88
N LEU A 13 4.91 -9.65 -13.92
CA LEU A 13 5.71 -9.38 -12.73
C LEU A 13 4.80 -8.96 -11.57
N VAL A 14 5.12 -9.38 -10.37
CA VAL A 14 4.59 -8.86 -9.11
C VAL A 14 5.75 -8.30 -8.31
N LEU A 15 5.75 -7.00 -8.04
CA LEU A 15 6.65 -6.39 -7.07
C LEU A 15 5.98 -6.40 -5.70
N ALA A 16 6.51 -7.19 -4.77
CA ALA A 16 5.99 -7.34 -3.43
C ALA A 16 6.91 -6.60 -2.44
N ILE A 17 6.35 -5.64 -1.72
CA ILE A 17 7.10 -4.74 -0.85
C ILE A 17 6.57 -4.89 0.57
N ASP A 18 7.47 -5.02 1.53
CA ASP A 18 7.15 -5.00 2.95
C ASP A 18 8.37 -4.47 3.73
N ALA A 19 8.11 -3.60 4.69
CA ALA A 19 9.16 -2.98 5.50
C ALA A 19 9.60 -3.88 6.66
N SER A 20 8.68 -4.65 7.25
CA SER A 20 8.94 -5.49 8.42
C SER A 20 9.85 -6.67 8.08
N SER A 21 10.94 -6.83 8.83
CA SER A 21 11.84 -7.98 8.70
C SER A 21 11.12 -9.31 8.87
N HIS A 22 10.15 -9.38 9.79
CA HIS A 22 9.38 -10.60 10.08
C HIS A 22 8.42 -10.96 8.93
N VAL A 23 7.65 -9.99 8.45
CA VAL A 23 6.70 -10.19 7.36
C VAL A 23 7.45 -10.50 6.06
N PHE A 24 8.54 -9.78 5.80
CA PHE A 24 9.36 -10.00 4.62
C PHE A 24 10.01 -11.39 4.60
N ALA A 25 10.42 -11.93 5.76
CA ALA A 25 10.93 -13.30 5.85
C ALA A 25 9.87 -14.34 5.44
N ILE A 26 8.62 -14.15 5.90
CA ILE A 26 7.48 -14.99 5.50
C ILE A 26 7.20 -14.82 4.00
N LEU A 27 7.15 -13.59 3.51
CA LEU A 27 6.95 -13.28 2.10
C LEU A 27 7.96 -14.03 1.22
N LYS A 28 9.24 -14.01 1.57
CA LYS A 28 10.29 -14.76 0.86
C LYS A 28 10.01 -16.26 0.79
N ILE A 29 9.56 -16.85 1.90
CA ILE A 29 9.26 -18.30 1.95
C ILE A 29 8.07 -18.63 1.04
N VAL A 30 6.95 -17.91 1.18
CA VAL A 30 5.73 -18.22 0.42
C VAL A 30 5.84 -17.90 -1.06
N THR A 31 6.73 -16.99 -1.45
CA THR A 31 6.96 -16.63 -2.85
C THR A 31 8.17 -17.30 -3.49
N ALA A 32 8.94 -18.10 -2.76
CA ALA A 32 10.20 -18.69 -3.22
C ALA A 32 10.09 -19.48 -4.54
N LYS A 33 8.93 -20.10 -4.80
CA LYS A 33 8.65 -20.87 -6.03
C LYS A 33 7.94 -20.06 -7.12
N LEU A 34 7.67 -18.78 -6.88
CA LEU A 34 6.94 -17.90 -7.79
C LEU A 34 7.94 -17.03 -8.57
N ALA A 35 8.46 -17.54 -9.69
CA ALA A 35 9.51 -16.89 -10.48
C ALA A 35 9.21 -15.44 -10.92
N ARG A 36 7.93 -15.04 -10.93
CA ARG A 36 7.49 -13.70 -11.32
C ARG A 36 7.30 -12.74 -10.16
N VAL A 37 7.62 -13.15 -8.93
CA VAL A 37 7.51 -12.31 -7.74
C VAL A 37 8.90 -11.82 -7.35
N ARG A 38 9.07 -10.50 -7.30
CA ARG A 38 10.26 -9.83 -6.76
C ARG A 38 9.91 -9.21 -5.41
N GLY A 39 10.56 -9.68 -4.36
CA GLY A 39 10.43 -9.10 -3.01
C GLY A 39 11.40 -7.94 -2.80
N ARG A 40 10.94 -6.87 -2.14
CA ARG A 40 11.80 -5.77 -1.66
C ARG A 40 11.49 -5.48 -0.19
N LYS A 41 12.53 -5.52 0.64
CA LYS A 41 12.43 -5.15 2.06
C LYS A 41 12.75 -3.66 2.20
N LEU A 42 11.72 -2.84 2.18
CA LEU A 42 11.80 -1.40 2.41
C LEU A 42 10.41 -0.84 2.72
N ALA A 43 10.38 0.35 3.29
CA ALA A 43 9.16 1.15 3.42
C ALA A 43 8.95 2.00 2.16
N LEU A 44 7.69 2.24 1.79
CA LEU A 44 7.34 3.27 0.81
C LEU A 44 6.98 4.55 1.54
N SER A 45 7.49 5.70 1.04
CA SER A 45 7.28 7.01 1.66
C SER A 45 7.29 8.11 0.60
N HIS A 46 7.01 9.35 1.02
CA HIS A 46 7.07 10.55 0.18
C HIS A 46 8.51 10.97 -0.14
N GLU A 47 9.49 10.50 0.63
CA GLU A 47 10.92 10.75 0.43
C GLU A 47 11.76 9.50 0.70
N SER A 48 12.98 9.48 0.16
CA SER A 48 13.95 8.42 0.40
C SER A 48 14.77 8.71 1.65
N GLY A 49 15.09 7.68 2.44
CA GLY A 49 15.86 7.84 3.67
C GLY A 49 15.73 6.63 4.59
N GLU A 50 15.89 6.85 5.87
CA GLU A 50 15.66 5.86 6.92
C GLU A 50 14.45 6.25 7.76
N VAL A 51 13.59 5.29 8.06
CA VAL A 51 12.43 5.47 8.92
C VAL A 51 12.39 4.40 10.01
N GLN A 52 11.78 4.72 11.13
CA GLN A 52 11.53 3.75 12.19
C GLN A 52 10.17 3.09 11.97
N LEU A 53 10.19 1.78 11.80
CA LEU A 53 9.01 0.94 11.77
C LEU A 53 8.74 0.42 13.17
N LYS A 54 7.57 0.72 13.71
CA LYS A 54 7.12 0.27 15.03
C LYS A 54 6.12 -0.87 14.87
N THR A 55 6.40 -2.02 15.47
CA THR A 55 5.51 -3.17 15.48
C THR A 55 4.99 -3.37 16.89
N PRO A 56 3.69 -3.23 17.16
CA PRO A 56 3.11 -3.39 18.48
C PRO A 56 3.35 -4.77 19.06
N VAL A 57 3.65 -4.83 20.37
CA VAL A 57 3.83 -6.07 21.10
C VAL A 57 2.59 -6.35 21.94
N LYS A 58 2.02 -7.55 21.83
CA LYS A 58 0.91 -8.00 22.70
C LYS A 58 1.38 -8.16 24.13
N LYS A 59 0.46 -8.09 25.10
CA LYS A 59 0.74 -8.42 26.52
C LYS A 59 1.35 -9.82 26.71
N SER A 60 1.13 -10.73 25.78
CA SER A 60 1.75 -12.07 25.74
C SER A 60 3.19 -12.08 25.22
N GLY A 61 3.76 -10.93 24.85
CA GLY A 61 5.10 -10.82 24.24
C GLY A 61 5.18 -11.10 22.75
N SER A 62 4.07 -11.49 22.09
CA SER A 62 4.07 -11.73 20.64
C SER A 62 3.84 -10.45 19.84
N LEU A 63 4.48 -10.33 18.68
CA LEU A 63 4.34 -9.19 17.76
C LEU A 63 2.98 -9.17 17.07
N ARG A 64 2.41 -7.97 16.89
CA ARG A 64 1.26 -7.71 16.02
C ARG A 64 1.74 -7.26 14.64
N VAL A 65 2.37 -8.16 13.92
CA VAL A 65 3.03 -7.81 12.64
C VAL A 65 2.09 -7.23 11.57
N GLY A 66 0.80 -7.51 11.64
CA GLY A 66 -0.21 -6.90 10.76
C GLY A 66 -0.60 -5.47 11.13
N LEU A 67 -0.05 -4.89 12.21
CA LEU A 67 -0.29 -3.52 12.68
C LEU A 67 1.01 -2.73 12.77
N SER A 68 2.03 -3.10 12.01
CA SER A 68 3.28 -2.35 11.96
C SER A 68 3.06 -1.00 11.25
N HIS A 69 3.53 0.09 11.84
CA HIS A 69 3.35 1.45 11.31
C HIS A 69 4.62 2.28 11.44
N ILE A 70 4.68 3.36 10.67
CA ILE A 70 5.74 4.37 10.71
C ILE A 70 5.22 5.57 11.50
N GLY A 71 6.02 6.13 12.44
CA GLY A 71 5.68 7.35 13.20
C GLY A 71 5.53 7.16 14.70
N ASP A 72 5.01 8.18 15.39
CA ASP A 72 5.02 8.32 16.86
C ASP A 72 3.70 7.90 17.55
N GLY A 73 3.07 6.82 17.12
CA GLY A 73 1.89 6.27 17.81
C GLY A 73 2.18 5.97 19.29
N GLU A 74 1.23 6.31 20.18
CA GLU A 74 1.29 6.00 21.62
C GLU A 74 1.10 4.50 21.85
N GLU A 75 2.18 3.74 21.85
CA GLU A 75 2.14 2.35 22.28
C GLU A 75 3.14 2.09 23.40
N MET A 76 2.64 1.49 24.47
CA MET A 76 3.43 1.21 25.69
C MET A 76 4.60 0.24 25.44
N THR A 77 4.54 -0.59 24.40
CA THR A 77 5.61 -1.51 24.03
C THR A 77 5.56 -1.81 22.54
N ALA A 78 6.60 -1.46 21.81
CA ALA A 78 6.75 -1.77 20.40
C ALA A 78 8.14 -2.33 20.10
N PHE A 79 8.21 -3.26 19.16
CA PHE A 79 9.47 -3.63 18.52
C PHE A 79 9.76 -2.59 17.45
N VAL A 80 10.92 -1.95 17.53
CA VAL A 80 11.32 -0.88 16.61
C VAL A 80 12.47 -1.37 15.73
N GLU A 81 12.32 -1.23 14.42
CA GLU A 81 13.40 -1.48 13.48
C GLU A 81 13.61 -0.28 12.55
N THR A 82 14.86 0.07 12.29
CA THR A 82 15.21 1.08 11.27
C THR A 82 15.17 0.41 9.90
N VAL A 83 14.41 0.97 8.98
CA VAL A 83 14.23 0.45 7.63
C VAL A 83 14.50 1.52 6.59
N GLN A 84 14.99 1.11 5.42
CA GLN A 84 15.14 2.02 4.28
C GLN A 84 13.77 2.41 3.74
N ALA A 85 13.54 3.68 3.50
CA ALA A 85 12.38 4.21 2.82
C ALA A 85 12.72 4.68 1.41
N LYS A 86 11.78 4.52 0.48
CA LYS A 86 11.90 5.00 -0.90
C LYS A 86 10.57 5.52 -1.41
N ARG A 87 10.64 6.47 -2.34
CA ARG A 87 9.50 6.86 -3.13
C ARG A 87 9.13 5.74 -4.11
N LEU A 88 7.84 5.51 -4.33
CA LEU A 88 7.39 4.45 -5.24
C LEU A 88 7.84 4.72 -6.69
N ASP A 89 7.76 5.96 -7.17
CA ASP A 89 8.22 6.33 -8.50
C ASP A 89 9.72 6.03 -8.70
N ASP A 90 10.55 6.32 -7.69
CA ASP A 90 12.00 6.07 -7.75
C ASP A 90 12.30 4.58 -7.71
N LEU A 91 11.56 3.82 -6.91
CA LEU A 91 11.70 2.37 -6.84
C LEU A 91 11.36 1.70 -8.18
N LEU A 92 10.25 2.10 -8.81
CA LEU A 92 9.85 1.56 -10.12
C LEU A 92 10.91 1.85 -11.19
N THR A 93 11.49 3.05 -11.16
CA THR A 93 12.60 3.43 -12.04
C THR A 93 13.83 2.55 -11.81
N ALA A 94 14.24 2.37 -10.55
CA ALA A 94 15.40 1.56 -10.18
C ALA A 94 15.20 0.06 -10.53
N GLU A 95 13.96 -0.44 -10.48
CA GLU A 95 13.59 -1.81 -10.85
C GLU A 95 13.39 -1.99 -12.35
N SER A 96 13.51 -0.93 -13.15
CA SER A 96 13.25 -0.93 -14.60
C SER A 96 11.82 -1.40 -14.91
N ILE A 97 10.84 -0.92 -14.15
CA ILE A 97 9.40 -1.22 -14.33
C ILE A 97 8.73 0.02 -14.95
N PRO A 98 8.58 0.08 -16.27
CA PRO A 98 8.04 1.26 -16.96
C PRO A 98 6.52 1.37 -16.88
N HIS A 99 5.84 0.26 -16.57
CA HIS A 99 4.38 0.20 -16.52
C HIS A 99 3.89 -0.65 -15.36
N VAL A 100 2.84 -0.18 -14.72
CA VAL A 100 2.14 -0.86 -13.63
C VAL A 100 0.66 -0.92 -14.01
N ASP A 101 0.06 -2.09 -13.97
CA ASP A 101 -1.36 -2.28 -14.26
C ASP A 101 -2.22 -2.06 -13.00
N ILE A 102 -1.76 -2.58 -11.87
CA ILE A 102 -2.52 -2.56 -10.60
C ILE A 102 -1.57 -2.33 -9.43
N VAL A 103 -1.99 -1.49 -8.49
CA VAL A 103 -1.36 -1.30 -7.18
C VAL A 103 -2.33 -1.74 -6.09
N LYS A 104 -1.93 -2.68 -5.22
CA LYS A 104 -2.58 -2.90 -3.92
C LYS A 104 -1.80 -2.11 -2.88
N LEU A 105 -2.48 -1.22 -2.17
CA LEU A 105 -1.92 -0.43 -1.09
C LEU A 105 -2.65 -0.73 0.22
N ASP A 106 -1.88 -1.16 1.22
CA ASP A 106 -2.36 -1.57 2.53
C ASP A 106 -1.14 -1.49 3.47
N VAL A 107 -0.94 -0.32 4.05
CA VAL A 107 0.28 0.05 4.79
C VAL A 107 -0.01 0.64 6.17
N GLU A 108 -1.20 0.29 6.69
CA GLU A 108 -1.59 0.52 8.08
C GLU A 108 -1.47 1.98 8.55
N GLY A 109 -1.94 2.92 7.71
CA GLY A 109 -2.00 4.36 7.99
C GLY A 109 -0.91 5.20 7.33
N ALA A 110 0.01 4.59 6.57
CA ALA A 110 1.02 5.32 5.81
C ALA A 110 0.63 5.55 4.33
N GLU A 111 -0.64 5.37 3.97
CA GLU A 111 -1.14 5.45 2.58
C GLU A 111 -0.80 6.80 1.95
N GLN A 112 -1.01 7.91 2.67
CA GLN A 112 -0.72 9.26 2.16
C GLN A 112 0.78 9.44 1.83
N HIS A 113 1.67 8.87 2.63
CA HIS A 113 3.11 8.93 2.36
C HIS A 113 3.47 8.20 1.07
N VAL A 114 2.89 7.02 0.85
CA VAL A 114 3.11 6.25 -0.38
C VAL A 114 2.58 6.99 -1.60
N ILE A 115 1.39 7.56 -1.51
CA ILE A 115 0.72 8.32 -2.57
C ILE A 115 1.53 9.56 -2.93
N ASN A 116 2.01 10.30 -1.94
CA ASN A 116 2.89 11.46 -2.13
C ASN A 116 4.24 11.07 -2.76
N GLY A 117 4.69 9.83 -2.59
CA GLY A 117 5.86 9.25 -3.24
C GLY A 117 5.62 8.73 -4.67
N ALA A 118 4.39 8.81 -5.20
CA ALA A 118 3.97 8.22 -6.46
C ALA A 118 3.28 9.20 -7.45
N PRO A 119 3.68 10.49 -7.54
CA PRO A 119 2.96 11.46 -8.38
C PRO A 119 2.96 11.10 -9.88
N ASN A 120 4.04 10.52 -10.41
CA ASN A 120 4.06 10.09 -11.80
C ASN A 120 3.13 8.90 -12.05
N LEU A 121 3.11 7.95 -11.10
CA LEU A 121 2.25 6.79 -11.20
C LEU A 121 0.77 7.21 -11.21
N ILE A 122 0.37 8.11 -10.33
CA ILE A 122 -1.02 8.59 -10.21
C ILE A 122 -1.43 9.46 -11.40
N ASN A 123 -0.59 10.40 -11.84
CA ASN A 123 -1.01 11.41 -12.81
C ASN A 123 -0.69 11.05 -14.27
N LYS A 124 0.34 10.20 -14.51
CA LYS A 124 0.80 9.88 -15.88
C LYS A 124 0.46 8.45 -16.29
N THR A 125 0.90 7.45 -15.52
CA THR A 125 0.72 6.04 -15.93
C THR A 125 -0.63 5.47 -15.54
N LYS A 126 -1.25 6.02 -14.50
CA LYS A 126 -2.63 5.78 -14.07
C LYS A 126 -3.02 4.29 -13.96
N PRO A 127 -2.36 3.48 -13.13
CA PRO A 127 -2.80 2.11 -12.87
C PRO A 127 -4.13 2.10 -12.11
N ILE A 128 -4.76 0.94 -12.06
CA ILE A 128 -5.83 0.69 -11.09
C ILE A 128 -5.21 0.63 -9.69
N TRP A 129 -5.84 1.29 -8.69
CA TRP A 129 -5.44 1.21 -7.29
C TRP A 129 -6.51 0.52 -6.47
N PHE A 130 -6.09 -0.45 -5.66
CA PHE A 130 -6.91 -1.06 -4.63
C PHE A 130 -6.32 -0.69 -3.28
N ILE A 131 -7.00 0.17 -2.53
CA ILE A 131 -6.46 0.82 -1.33
C ILE A 131 -7.33 0.48 -0.12
N GLU A 132 -6.70 0.11 0.99
CA GLU A 132 -7.37 0.07 2.29
C GLU A 132 -7.29 1.47 2.92
N LEU A 133 -8.45 2.10 3.14
CA LEU A 133 -8.60 3.41 3.78
C LEU A 133 -9.46 3.25 5.03
N VAL A 134 -8.84 3.16 6.18
CA VAL A 134 -9.53 3.04 7.47
C VAL A 134 -9.59 4.41 8.13
N GLN A 135 -10.81 4.92 8.36
CA GLN A 135 -11.01 6.18 9.07
C GLN A 135 -10.33 6.15 10.45
N GLY A 136 -9.66 7.24 10.81
CA GLY A 136 -8.92 7.38 12.05
C GLY A 136 -7.50 6.78 12.05
N ARG A 137 -7.11 6.00 11.05
CA ARG A 137 -5.72 5.55 10.90
C ARG A 137 -4.86 6.54 10.12
N ALA A 138 -5.35 7.00 8.96
CA ALA A 138 -4.66 8.00 8.14
C ALA A 138 -4.48 9.33 8.87
N ASP A 139 -5.45 9.71 9.70
CA ASP A 139 -5.48 10.96 10.45
C ASP A 139 -4.33 11.10 11.48
N ASN A 140 -3.68 9.97 11.84
CA ASN A 140 -2.54 9.98 12.76
C ASN A 140 -1.23 10.42 12.10
N PHE A 141 -1.17 10.53 10.76
CA PHE A 141 0.11 10.71 10.08
C PHE A 141 0.24 11.98 9.23
N THR A 142 -0.65 12.33 8.34
CA THR A 142 -0.50 13.57 7.51
C THR A 142 -1.62 13.69 6.47
N GLY A 143 -2.84 13.67 6.85
CA GLY A 143 -3.97 13.84 5.94
C GLY A 143 -5.10 12.85 6.25
N SER A 144 -6.32 13.26 5.99
CA SER A 144 -7.48 12.41 6.21
C SER A 144 -7.65 11.41 5.07
N THR A 145 -8.38 10.32 5.34
CA THR A 145 -8.80 9.40 4.28
C THR A 145 -9.59 10.10 3.18
N SER A 146 -10.29 11.20 3.53
CA SER A 146 -11.02 12.05 2.59
C SER A 146 -10.08 12.80 1.65
N ASP A 147 -8.93 13.26 2.14
CA ASP A 147 -7.93 13.96 1.30
C ASP A 147 -7.33 12.99 0.28
N ILE A 148 -7.01 11.76 0.72
CA ILE A 148 -6.54 10.69 -0.18
C ILE A 148 -7.58 10.42 -1.27
N PHE A 149 -8.84 10.25 -0.87
CA PHE A 149 -9.92 10.01 -1.80
C PHE A 149 -10.04 11.14 -2.84
N GLN A 150 -10.06 12.39 -2.37
CA GLN A 150 -10.18 13.56 -3.24
C GLN A 150 -8.99 13.68 -4.19
N GLN A 151 -7.77 13.38 -3.74
CA GLN A 151 -6.57 13.38 -4.58
C GLN A 151 -6.70 12.43 -5.79
N PHE A 152 -7.31 11.26 -5.63
CA PHE A 152 -7.59 10.35 -6.74
C PHE A 152 -8.67 10.89 -7.67
N ILE A 153 -9.75 11.47 -7.12
CA ILE A 153 -10.81 12.08 -7.94
C ILE A 153 -10.23 13.22 -8.80
N ASP A 154 -9.44 14.10 -8.19
CA ASP A 154 -8.78 15.23 -8.88
C ASP A 154 -7.79 14.76 -9.95
N ALA A 155 -7.15 13.61 -9.74
CA ALA A 155 -6.29 12.98 -10.73
C ALA A 155 -7.05 12.26 -11.87
N GLY A 156 -8.39 12.28 -11.84
CA GLY A 156 -9.24 11.71 -12.89
C GLY A 156 -9.48 10.21 -12.75
N TYR A 157 -9.65 9.75 -11.50
CA TYR A 157 -10.11 8.40 -11.20
C TYR A 157 -11.58 8.40 -10.80
N GLN A 158 -12.25 7.28 -11.03
CA GLN A 158 -13.52 6.93 -10.42
C GLN A 158 -13.28 5.96 -9.27
N ALA A 159 -14.04 6.09 -8.18
CA ALA A 159 -13.92 5.24 -7.02
C ALA A 159 -15.10 4.26 -6.93
N PHE A 160 -14.80 3.03 -6.50
CA PHE A 160 -15.77 1.96 -6.35
C PHE A 160 -15.54 1.23 -5.02
N ILE A 161 -16.62 0.67 -4.47
CA ILE A 161 -16.60 -0.25 -3.35
C ILE A 161 -17.24 -1.59 -3.74
N LEU A 162 -16.81 -2.68 -3.11
CA LEU A 162 -17.42 -3.98 -3.28
C LEU A 162 -18.75 -3.99 -2.50
N ASN A 163 -19.85 -4.39 -3.14
CA ASN A 163 -21.15 -4.56 -2.50
C ASN A 163 -21.40 -6.02 -2.04
N ASP A 164 -22.52 -6.24 -1.35
CA ASP A 164 -22.87 -7.55 -0.77
C ASP A 164 -23.13 -8.63 -1.84
N ASP A 165 -23.48 -8.23 -3.06
CA ASP A 165 -23.71 -9.12 -4.21
C ASP A 165 -22.45 -9.39 -5.03
N TYR A 166 -21.27 -9.04 -4.49
CA TYR A 166 -19.96 -9.14 -5.17
C TYR A 166 -19.85 -8.30 -6.44
N GLY A 167 -20.71 -7.27 -6.59
CA GLY A 167 -20.61 -6.23 -7.61
C GLY A 167 -19.82 -5.02 -7.12
N TRP A 168 -19.63 -4.06 -8.01
CA TRP A 168 -18.92 -2.81 -7.73
C TRP A 168 -19.89 -1.63 -7.79
N ASP A 169 -20.05 -0.91 -6.68
CA ASP A 169 -20.82 0.32 -6.61
C ASP A 169 -19.90 1.52 -6.72
N GLN A 170 -20.20 2.42 -7.65
CA GLN A 170 -19.47 3.67 -7.76
C GLN A 170 -19.83 4.60 -6.60
N VAL A 171 -18.80 5.21 -6.01
CA VAL A 171 -18.95 6.16 -4.91
C VAL A 171 -18.24 7.47 -5.22
N THR A 172 -18.76 8.56 -4.65
CA THR A 172 -18.24 9.92 -4.85
C THR A 172 -17.60 10.52 -3.60
N SER A 173 -17.61 9.80 -2.50
CA SER A 173 -16.98 10.20 -1.23
C SER A 173 -16.63 8.98 -0.38
N ILE A 174 -15.82 9.20 0.63
CA ILE A 174 -15.53 8.20 1.67
C ILE A 174 -16.81 7.90 2.46
N GLY A 175 -17.06 6.62 2.70
CA GLY A 175 -18.16 6.09 3.51
C GLY A 175 -17.66 5.13 4.59
N SER A 176 -18.47 4.13 4.92
CA SER A 176 -18.14 3.10 5.92
C SER A 176 -17.28 1.96 5.38
N ALA A 177 -17.09 1.88 4.06
CA ALA A 177 -16.19 0.89 3.46
C ALA A 177 -14.74 1.14 3.86
N THR A 178 -13.96 0.09 3.95
CA THR A 178 -12.51 0.17 4.23
C THR A 178 -11.66 -0.04 2.99
N ASN A 179 -12.20 -0.66 1.96
CA ASN A 179 -11.47 -0.96 0.73
C ASN A 179 -12.11 -0.23 -0.45
N TYR A 180 -11.30 0.51 -1.18
CA TYR A 180 -11.69 1.29 -2.34
C TYR A 180 -10.89 0.88 -3.57
N LEU A 181 -11.60 0.74 -4.70
CA LEU A 181 -11.00 0.52 -6.01
C LEU A 181 -11.06 1.84 -6.78
N PHE A 182 -9.91 2.39 -7.13
CA PHE A 182 -9.80 3.58 -7.98
C PHE A 182 -9.41 3.15 -9.40
N VAL A 183 -10.27 3.47 -10.36
CA VAL A 183 -10.10 3.13 -11.77
C VAL A 183 -9.92 4.42 -12.57
N PRO A 184 -8.87 4.56 -13.38
CA PRO A 184 -8.69 5.77 -14.19
C PRO A 184 -9.81 5.91 -15.20
N VAL A 185 -10.33 7.13 -15.36
CA VAL A 185 -11.27 7.44 -16.45
C VAL A 185 -10.51 7.38 -17.76
N ALA A 186 -10.99 6.57 -18.71
CA ALA A 186 -10.41 6.52 -20.04
C ALA A 186 -10.48 7.93 -20.66
N THR A 187 -9.34 8.50 -21.01
CA THR A 187 -9.31 9.70 -21.85
C THR A 187 -9.73 9.30 -23.25
N ALA A 188 -10.83 9.90 -23.73
CA ALA A 188 -11.34 9.71 -25.09
C ALA A 188 -10.33 10.19 -26.13
#